data_d7c5e9ecb66b6771329cba77cd7c13ad
#
_entry.id   d7c5e9ecb66b6771329cba77cd7c13ad
#
_cell.length_a   1.000
_cell.length_b   1.000
_cell.length_c   1.000
_cell.angle_alpha   90.00
_cell.angle_beta   90.00
_cell.angle_gamma   90.00
#
_symmetry.space_group_name_H-M   'P 1'
#
loop_
_entity.id
_entity.type
_entity.pdbx_description
1 polymer ?
#
loop_
_entity_poly.entity_id
_entity_poly.type
_entity_poly.pdbx_seq_one_letter_code
_entity_poly.pdbx_strand_id
1 'polypeptide(L)'
;MLLSQAWETYESDKRIEGFSPQTLKAYKLQSGLLIRFFNDVQLDTITTDQLKAYLAKSSESLKPASLAHRIRFMKSLFRWSHEEGHIPKNPATKIKEPKTGKRIPKFLTEMEIEHLREACCSPMEKALFEFMFSTGCRIGEVVTLDRGRINWSNRSAVIRGKGDKEREVYFNIRCEIWLKRYLDKSCR
;
A
#
# COMPACT_ATOMS: atom_id res chain seq x y z
N MET A 1 -11.95 22.77 16.06
CA MET A 1 -11.84 21.28 15.98
C MET A 1 -10.39 20.91 16.21
N LEU A 2 -10.10 19.96 17.14
CA LEU A 2 -8.75 19.43 17.35
C LEU A 2 -8.29 18.59 16.16
N LEU A 3 -6.99 18.46 15.97
CA LEU A 3 -6.41 17.68 14.88
C LEU A 3 -6.77 16.17 14.98
N SER A 4 -6.88 15.62 16.20
CA SER A 4 -7.35 14.26 16.45
C SER A 4 -8.82 14.07 16.03
N GLN A 5 -9.69 15.01 16.38
CA GLN A 5 -11.10 15.00 15.98
C GLN A 5 -11.26 15.12 14.46
N ALA A 6 -10.44 15.97 13.84
CA ALA A 6 -10.43 16.11 12.38
C ALA A 6 -10.02 14.79 11.69
N TRP A 7 -9.07 14.04 12.28
CA TRP A 7 -8.73 12.74 11.75
C TRP A 7 -9.88 11.74 11.84
N GLU A 8 -10.56 11.65 12.96
CA GLU A 8 -11.68 10.70 13.15
C GLU A 8 -12.82 10.95 12.15
N THR A 9 -13.20 12.23 11.96
CA THR A 9 -14.23 12.61 10.99
C THR A 9 -13.75 12.34 9.56
N TYR A 10 -12.52 12.74 9.23
CA TYR A 10 -11.90 12.47 7.93
C TYR A 10 -11.82 10.98 7.61
N GLU A 11 -11.40 10.15 8.57
CA GLU A 11 -11.34 8.68 8.37
C GLU A 11 -12.72 8.11 8.05
N SER A 12 -13.77 8.57 8.72
CA SER A 12 -15.15 8.14 8.49
C SER A 12 -15.61 8.51 7.09
N ASP A 13 -15.38 9.73 6.66
CA ASP A 13 -15.76 10.20 5.33
C ASP A 13 -15.01 9.44 4.23
N LYS A 14 -13.70 9.25 4.40
CA LYS A 14 -12.89 8.50 3.42
C LYS A 14 -13.26 7.02 3.36
N ARG A 15 -13.80 6.47 4.44
CA ARG A 15 -14.38 5.12 4.46
C ARG A 15 -15.67 5.08 3.63
N ILE A 16 -16.54 6.07 3.76
CA ILE A 16 -17.76 6.21 2.95
C ILE A 16 -17.40 6.39 1.47
N GLU A 17 -16.35 7.15 1.16
CA GLU A 17 -15.83 7.33 -0.21
C GLU A 17 -15.18 6.04 -0.79
N GLY A 18 -15.11 4.95 -0.03
CA GLY A 18 -14.57 3.68 -0.50
C GLY A 18 -13.03 3.58 -0.48
N PHE A 19 -12.36 4.35 0.35
CA PHE A 19 -10.90 4.20 0.52
C PHE A 19 -10.57 2.82 1.06
N SER A 20 -9.54 2.19 0.49
CA SER A 20 -9.12 0.86 0.93
C SER A 20 -8.66 0.87 2.40
N PRO A 21 -8.88 -0.23 3.15
CA PRO A 21 -8.40 -0.36 4.53
C PRO A 21 -6.89 -0.09 4.67
N GLN A 22 -6.11 -0.48 3.67
CA GLN A 22 -4.67 -0.24 3.66
C GLN A 22 -4.33 1.25 3.51
N THR A 23 -5.08 1.99 2.71
CA THR A 23 -4.92 3.45 2.59
C THR A 23 -5.26 4.14 3.90
N LEU A 24 -6.38 3.76 4.53
CA LEU A 24 -6.80 4.32 5.82
C LEU A 24 -5.77 4.00 6.93
N LYS A 25 -5.26 2.76 6.97
CA LYS A 25 -4.18 2.39 7.90
C LYS A 25 -2.92 3.24 7.72
N ALA A 26 -2.52 3.46 6.48
CA ALA A 26 -1.36 4.31 6.17
C ALA A 26 -1.61 5.77 6.57
N TYR A 27 -2.80 6.29 6.33
CA TYR A 27 -3.19 7.65 6.70
C TYR A 27 -3.31 7.83 8.21
N LYS A 28 -3.83 6.83 8.94
CA LYS A 28 -3.85 6.81 10.42
C LYS A 28 -2.45 6.96 11.01
N LEU A 29 -1.47 6.25 10.43
CA LEU A 29 -0.07 6.40 10.85
C LEU A 29 0.42 7.83 10.65
N GLN A 30 0.14 8.44 9.49
CA GLN A 30 0.57 9.81 9.18
C GLN A 30 -0.14 10.83 10.07
N SER A 31 -1.42 10.62 10.37
CA SER A 31 -2.19 11.45 11.30
C SER A 31 -1.58 11.42 12.70
N GLY A 32 -1.27 10.23 13.23
CA GLY A 32 -0.64 10.09 14.54
C GLY A 32 0.73 10.80 14.63
N LEU A 33 1.51 10.80 13.54
CA LEU A 33 2.78 11.55 13.49
C LEU A 33 2.56 13.05 13.47
N LEU A 34 1.53 13.52 12.77
CA LEU A 34 1.17 14.93 12.71
C LEU A 34 0.66 15.42 14.08
N ILE A 35 -0.26 14.70 14.71
CA ILE A 35 -0.81 14.98 16.04
C ILE A 35 0.33 15.05 17.08
N ARG A 36 1.25 14.08 17.05
CA ARG A 36 2.40 14.08 17.97
C ARG A 36 3.32 15.29 17.80
N PHE A 37 3.53 15.75 16.57
CA PHE A 37 4.38 16.90 16.31
C PHE A 37 3.75 18.23 16.78
N PHE A 38 2.44 18.38 16.58
CA PHE A 38 1.71 19.60 16.93
C PHE A 38 1.10 19.59 18.34
N ASN A 39 1.16 18.50 19.09
CA ASN A 39 0.52 18.34 20.39
C ASN A 39 -1.00 18.54 20.36
N ASP A 40 -1.65 17.99 19.33
CA ASP A 40 -3.12 17.99 19.15
C ASP A 40 -3.78 19.39 19.25
N VAL A 41 -3.22 20.36 18.56
CA VAL A 41 -3.74 21.74 18.52
C VAL A 41 -5.02 21.86 17.68
N GLN A 42 -5.66 23.02 17.76
CA GLN A 42 -6.78 23.38 16.89
C GLN A 42 -6.31 23.41 15.42
N LEU A 43 -7.09 22.79 14.54
CA LEU A 43 -6.73 22.59 13.14
C LEU A 43 -6.56 23.92 12.37
N ASP A 44 -7.35 24.93 12.70
CA ASP A 44 -7.35 26.26 12.09
C ASP A 44 -6.13 27.11 12.49
N THR A 45 -5.44 26.73 13.57
CA THR A 45 -4.23 27.43 14.01
C THR A 45 -2.98 26.98 13.25
N ILE A 46 -3.06 25.88 12.50
CA ILE A 46 -1.91 25.31 11.78
C ILE A 46 -1.65 26.13 10.50
N THR A 47 -0.46 26.74 10.45
CA THR A 47 -0.03 27.58 9.32
C THR A 47 0.79 26.80 8.29
N THR A 48 0.91 27.36 7.08
CA THR A 48 1.78 26.82 6.02
C THR A 48 3.23 26.68 6.48
N ASP A 49 3.76 27.63 7.25
CA ASP A 49 5.16 27.62 7.67
C ASP A 49 5.42 26.58 8.75
N GLN A 50 4.46 26.35 9.64
CA GLN A 50 4.52 25.24 10.60
C GLN A 50 4.49 23.87 9.88
N LEU A 51 3.66 23.70 8.85
CA LEU A 51 3.67 22.49 8.03
C LEU A 51 5.00 22.30 7.31
N LYS A 52 5.61 23.36 6.79
CA LYS A 52 6.96 23.28 6.21
C LYS A 52 8.02 22.91 7.25
N ALA A 53 7.97 23.44 8.47
CA ALA A 53 8.88 23.09 9.54
C ALA A 53 8.75 21.60 9.91
N TYR A 54 7.52 21.07 10.03
CA TYR A 54 7.27 19.64 10.22
C TYR A 54 7.89 18.78 9.11
N LEU A 55 7.73 19.20 7.85
CA LEU A 55 8.27 18.47 6.71
C LEU A 55 9.79 18.59 6.63
N ALA A 56 10.37 19.74 6.95
CA ALA A 56 11.83 19.94 7.00
C ALA A 56 12.46 18.99 7.99
N LYS A 57 11.97 18.94 9.24
CA LYS A 57 12.41 17.98 10.25
C LYS A 57 12.25 16.53 9.79
N SER A 58 11.14 16.24 9.10
CA SER A 58 10.89 14.89 8.56
C SER A 58 11.85 14.51 7.43
N SER A 59 12.29 15.48 6.63
CA SER A 59 13.17 15.25 5.48
C SER A 59 14.59 14.81 5.88
N GLU A 60 15.03 15.11 7.09
CA GLU A 60 16.34 14.71 7.61
C GLU A 60 16.50 13.18 7.70
N SER A 61 15.39 12.46 7.95
CA SER A 61 15.41 11.01 8.14
C SER A 61 14.65 10.21 7.06
N LEU A 62 13.85 10.88 6.23
CA LEU A 62 12.99 10.21 5.26
C LEU A 62 13.54 10.25 3.84
N LYS A 63 13.39 9.12 3.12
CA LYS A 63 13.59 9.10 1.67
C LYS A 63 12.54 9.98 0.97
N PRO A 64 12.87 10.61 -0.18
CA PRO A 64 11.95 11.50 -0.90
C PRO A 64 10.56 10.89 -1.19
N ALA A 65 10.49 9.60 -1.51
CA ALA A 65 9.22 8.91 -1.73
C ALA A 65 8.36 8.82 -0.46
N SER A 66 8.96 8.58 0.70
CA SER A 66 8.26 8.56 1.98
C SER A 66 7.78 9.94 2.41
N LEU A 67 8.59 10.97 2.14
CA LEU A 67 8.22 12.36 2.37
C LEU A 67 7.04 12.77 1.46
N ALA A 68 7.07 12.38 0.19
CA ALA A 68 5.95 12.60 -0.74
C ALA A 68 4.64 11.96 -0.24
N HIS A 69 4.71 10.75 0.30
CA HIS A 69 3.55 10.09 0.90
C HIS A 69 2.98 10.89 2.09
N ARG A 70 3.84 11.42 2.95
CA ARG A 70 3.44 12.30 4.07
C ARG A 70 2.76 13.57 3.59
N ILE A 71 3.32 14.20 2.56
CA ILE A 71 2.75 15.41 1.94
C ILE A 71 1.36 15.13 1.33
N ARG A 72 1.18 13.99 0.65
CA ARG A 72 -0.12 13.61 0.08
C ARG A 72 -1.21 13.46 1.13
N PHE A 73 -0.89 12.81 2.25
CA PHE A 73 -1.82 12.72 3.38
C PHE A 73 -2.19 14.11 3.89
N MET A 74 -1.20 14.97 4.20
CA MET A 74 -1.46 16.33 4.69
C MET A 74 -2.31 17.13 3.73
N LYS A 75 -1.97 17.10 2.43
CA LYS A 75 -2.76 17.79 1.41
C LYS A 75 -4.20 17.29 1.35
N SER A 76 -4.41 16.00 1.49
CA SER A 76 -5.74 15.41 1.49
C SER A 76 -6.55 15.81 2.73
N LEU A 77 -5.96 15.75 3.92
CA LEU A 77 -6.60 16.14 5.17
C LEU A 77 -6.98 17.62 5.17
N PHE A 78 -6.03 18.53 4.89
CA PHE A 78 -6.29 19.98 4.95
C PHE A 78 -7.17 20.48 3.80
N ARG A 79 -7.16 19.80 2.64
CA ARG A 79 -8.11 20.09 1.57
C ARG A 79 -9.53 19.73 1.98
N TRP A 80 -9.75 18.51 2.47
CA TRP A 80 -11.02 18.07 3.00
C TRP A 80 -11.53 18.98 4.12
N SER A 81 -10.67 19.31 5.08
CA SER A 81 -11.04 20.20 6.19
C SER A 81 -11.48 21.58 5.73
N HIS A 82 -10.94 22.09 4.63
CA HIS A 82 -11.35 23.36 4.03
C HIS A 82 -12.67 23.21 3.26
N GLU A 83 -12.83 22.14 2.50
CA GLU A 83 -14.06 21.83 1.73
C GLU A 83 -15.27 21.63 2.66
N GLU A 84 -15.07 20.98 3.81
CA GLU A 84 -16.08 20.81 4.87
C GLU A 84 -16.28 22.04 5.77
N GLY A 85 -15.57 23.13 5.52
CA GLY A 85 -15.72 24.39 6.28
C GLY A 85 -15.10 24.37 7.68
N HIS A 86 -14.31 23.35 8.04
CA HIS A 86 -13.65 23.27 9.33
C HIS A 86 -12.51 24.28 9.50
N ILE A 87 -11.92 24.72 8.41
CA ILE A 87 -10.88 25.76 8.37
C ILE A 87 -11.17 26.78 7.26
N PRO A 88 -10.91 28.07 7.48
CA PRO A 88 -11.21 29.11 6.49
C PRO A 88 -10.27 29.09 5.30
N LYS A 89 -9.09 28.50 5.43
CA LYS A 89 -8.06 28.45 4.39
C LYS A 89 -7.23 27.18 4.50
N ASN A 90 -6.92 26.55 3.36
CA ASN A 90 -6.08 25.36 3.30
C ASN A 90 -4.58 25.73 3.38
N PRO A 91 -3.86 25.44 4.49
CA PRO A 91 -2.45 25.79 4.65
C PRO A 91 -1.52 24.90 3.81
N ALA A 92 -2.01 23.74 3.32
CA ALA A 92 -1.19 22.78 2.56
C ALA A 92 -1.17 23.06 1.04
N THR A 93 -1.90 24.05 0.54
CA THR A 93 -2.06 24.34 -0.90
C THR A 93 -0.71 24.56 -1.60
N LYS A 94 0.19 25.34 -1.00
CA LYS A 94 1.49 25.72 -1.57
C LYS A 94 2.60 24.68 -1.35
N ILE A 95 2.34 23.61 -0.62
CA ILE A 95 3.34 22.58 -0.35
C ILE A 95 3.51 21.72 -1.60
N LYS A 96 4.77 21.52 -2.02
CA LYS A 96 5.11 20.71 -3.19
C LYS A 96 5.76 19.39 -2.75
N GLU A 97 5.51 18.34 -3.52
CA GLU A 97 6.21 17.07 -3.33
C GLU A 97 7.66 17.19 -3.80
N PRO A 98 8.59 16.46 -3.15
CA PRO A 98 9.97 16.42 -3.59
C PRO A 98 10.07 15.80 -4.99
N LYS A 99 11.00 16.29 -5.79
CA LYS A 99 11.34 15.65 -7.07
C LYS A 99 11.96 14.28 -6.79
N THR A 100 11.38 13.25 -7.33
CA THR A 100 11.94 11.90 -7.30
C THR A 100 12.54 11.58 -8.66
N GLY A 101 13.80 11.16 -8.68
CA GLY A 101 14.43 10.68 -9.91
C GLY A 101 13.73 9.44 -10.46
N LYS A 102 13.81 9.20 -11.75
CA LYS A 102 13.38 7.93 -12.37
C LYS A 102 14.25 6.81 -11.79
N ARG A 103 13.64 5.86 -11.13
CA ARG A 103 14.33 4.67 -10.63
C ARG A 103 14.21 3.56 -11.66
N ILE A 104 15.33 3.05 -12.14
CA ILE A 104 15.35 1.84 -12.95
C ILE A 104 14.99 0.67 -12.01
N PRO A 105 13.93 -0.10 -12.31
CA PRO A 105 13.60 -1.27 -11.52
C PRO A 105 14.77 -2.27 -11.57
N LYS A 106 15.13 -2.82 -10.42
CA LYS A 106 16.04 -3.97 -10.36
C LYS A 106 15.23 -5.22 -10.62
N PHE A 107 15.71 -6.06 -11.49
CA PHE A 107 15.18 -7.38 -11.77
C PHE A 107 16.21 -8.46 -11.43
N LEU A 108 15.73 -9.64 -11.18
CA LEU A 108 16.59 -10.80 -10.92
C LEU A 108 17.08 -11.38 -12.25
N THR A 109 18.33 -11.79 -12.29
CA THR A 109 18.89 -12.60 -13.39
C THR A 109 18.34 -14.03 -13.33
N GLU A 110 18.45 -14.78 -14.42
CA GLU A 110 18.04 -16.19 -14.47
C GLU A 110 18.76 -17.03 -13.39
N MET A 111 20.05 -16.78 -13.17
CA MET A 111 20.82 -17.46 -12.16
C MET A 111 20.30 -17.19 -10.73
N GLU A 112 19.98 -15.92 -10.43
CA GLU A 112 19.40 -15.54 -9.14
C GLU A 112 18.01 -16.18 -8.92
N ILE A 113 17.22 -16.34 -9.98
CA ILE A 113 15.94 -17.05 -9.95
C ILE A 113 16.14 -18.53 -9.61
N GLU A 114 17.12 -19.20 -10.21
CA GLU A 114 17.39 -20.59 -9.89
C GLU A 114 17.90 -20.74 -8.45
N HIS A 115 18.78 -19.88 -7.97
CA HIS A 115 19.21 -19.89 -6.56
C HIS A 115 18.04 -19.71 -5.59
N LEU A 116 17.07 -18.83 -5.93
CA LEU A 116 15.85 -18.69 -5.11
C LEU A 116 14.99 -19.96 -5.11
N ARG A 117 14.90 -20.67 -6.24
CA ARG A 117 14.20 -21.95 -6.33
C ARG A 117 14.82 -23.01 -5.44
N GLU A 118 16.16 -23.08 -5.45
CA GLU A 118 16.91 -24.00 -4.61
C GLU A 118 16.78 -23.67 -3.12
N ALA A 119 16.76 -22.39 -2.78
CA ALA A 119 16.60 -21.93 -1.40
C ALA A 119 15.19 -22.22 -0.82
N CYS A 120 14.17 -22.44 -1.65
CA CYS A 120 12.85 -22.83 -1.18
C CYS A 120 12.86 -24.26 -0.63
N CYS A 121 12.63 -24.42 0.68
CA CYS A 121 12.70 -25.74 1.36
C CYS A 121 11.35 -26.45 1.46
N SER A 122 10.25 -25.70 1.59
CA SER A 122 8.92 -26.27 1.79
C SER A 122 8.08 -26.28 0.51
N PRO A 123 7.09 -27.18 0.39
CA PRO A 123 6.14 -27.17 -0.72
C PRO A 123 5.36 -25.85 -0.84
N MET A 124 5.08 -25.19 0.29
CA MET A 124 4.41 -23.89 0.30
C MET A 124 5.29 -22.80 -0.34
N GLU A 125 6.56 -22.73 0.06
CA GLU A 125 7.51 -21.76 -0.51
C GLU A 125 7.68 -21.96 -2.02
N LYS A 126 7.85 -23.21 -2.44
CA LYS A 126 7.98 -23.56 -3.85
C LYS A 126 6.72 -23.24 -4.66
N ALA A 127 5.54 -23.54 -4.11
CA ALA A 127 4.27 -23.21 -4.74
C ALA A 127 4.08 -21.69 -4.87
N LEU A 128 4.36 -20.95 -3.80
CA LEU A 128 4.26 -19.48 -3.79
C LEU A 128 5.22 -18.84 -4.80
N PHE A 129 6.49 -19.27 -4.78
CA PHE A 129 7.49 -18.77 -5.70
C PHE A 129 7.11 -19.02 -7.17
N GLU A 130 6.79 -20.27 -7.52
CA GLU A 130 6.43 -20.63 -8.91
C GLU A 130 5.14 -19.96 -9.37
N PHE A 131 4.16 -19.78 -8.48
CA PHE A 131 2.93 -19.08 -8.83
C PHE A 131 3.20 -17.60 -9.12
N MET A 132 3.93 -16.90 -8.24
CA MET A 132 4.28 -15.50 -8.47
C MET A 132 5.16 -15.32 -9.70
N PHE A 133 6.12 -16.23 -9.92
CA PHE A 133 7.03 -16.17 -11.06
C PHE A 133 6.30 -16.37 -12.39
N SER A 134 5.42 -17.38 -12.48
CA SER A 134 4.70 -17.68 -13.71
C SER A 134 3.57 -16.71 -14.05
N THR A 135 2.91 -16.14 -13.03
CA THR A 135 1.71 -15.30 -13.22
C THR A 135 1.98 -13.80 -13.14
N GLY A 136 3.12 -13.39 -12.56
CA GLY A 136 3.39 -11.98 -12.26
C GLY A 136 2.45 -11.36 -11.21
N CYS A 137 1.75 -12.18 -10.41
CA CYS A 137 0.86 -11.69 -9.36
C CYS A 137 1.61 -11.00 -8.24
N ARG A 138 0.96 -9.99 -7.64
CA ARG A 138 1.46 -9.39 -6.40
C ARG A 138 1.17 -10.29 -5.21
N ILE A 139 2.05 -10.26 -4.21
CA ILE A 139 1.88 -11.07 -3.00
C ILE A 139 0.50 -10.86 -2.34
N GLY A 140 -0.01 -9.63 -2.31
CA GLY A 140 -1.34 -9.34 -1.75
C GLY A 140 -2.50 -9.97 -2.54
N GLU A 141 -2.34 -10.18 -3.85
CA GLU A 141 -3.31 -10.87 -4.70
C GLU A 141 -3.28 -12.39 -4.45
N VAL A 142 -2.08 -12.94 -4.23
CA VAL A 142 -1.90 -14.38 -3.96
C VAL A 142 -2.44 -14.76 -2.59
N VAL A 143 -2.20 -13.94 -1.55
CA VAL A 143 -2.68 -14.19 -0.18
C VAL A 143 -4.21 -14.25 -0.10
N THR A 144 -4.91 -13.55 -0.98
CA THR A 144 -6.38 -13.52 -1.03
C THR A 144 -6.97 -14.49 -2.06
N LEU A 145 -6.12 -15.29 -2.73
CA LEU A 145 -6.58 -16.25 -3.73
C LEU A 145 -7.27 -17.44 -3.05
N ASP A 146 -8.52 -17.66 -3.40
CA ASP A 146 -9.27 -18.83 -2.99
C ASP A 146 -8.95 -20.05 -3.86
N ARG A 147 -8.85 -21.22 -3.25
CA ARG A 147 -8.63 -22.51 -3.94
C ARG A 147 -9.67 -22.79 -5.01
N GLY A 148 -10.92 -22.42 -4.77
CA GLY A 148 -12.04 -22.58 -5.71
C GLY A 148 -11.91 -21.73 -6.98
N ARG A 149 -11.03 -20.76 -6.99
CA ARG A 149 -10.77 -19.90 -8.16
C ARG A 149 -9.64 -20.41 -9.07
N ILE A 150 -9.11 -21.60 -8.80
CA ILE A 150 -8.06 -22.25 -9.61
C ILE A 150 -8.72 -23.23 -10.60
N ASN A 151 -8.51 -22.99 -11.88
CA ASN A 151 -8.88 -23.90 -12.96
C ASN A 151 -7.69 -24.79 -13.33
N TRP A 152 -7.70 -26.03 -12.87
CA TRP A 152 -6.61 -26.97 -13.06
C TRP A 152 -6.48 -27.44 -14.53
N SER A 153 -7.60 -27.54 -15.26
CA SER A 153 -7.61 -27.98 -16.64
C SER A 153 -6.90 -26.99 -17.57
N ASN A 154 -7.10 -25.69 -17.31
CA ASN A 154 -6.51 -24.61 -18.11
C ASN A 154 -5.23 -24.04 -17.49
N ARG A 155 -4.83 -24.51 -16.31
CA ARG A 155 -3.75 -23.93 -15.51
C ARG A 155 -3.91 -22.42 -15.35
N SER A 156 -5.10 -21.99 -14.96
CA SER A 156 -5.43 -20.60 -14.76
C SER A 156 -6.02 -20.34 -13.38
N ALA A 157 -6.00 -19.10 -12.96
CA ALA A 157 -6.65 -18.65 -11.72
C ALA A 157 -7.24 -17.25 -11.91
N VAL A 158 -8.39 -17.01 -11.31
CA VAL A 158 -9.00 -15.68 -11.27
C VAL A 158 -8.53 -14.96 -10.01
N ILE A 159 -7.77 -13.90 -10.19
CA ILE A 159 -7.25 -13.08 -9.10
C ILE A 159 -7.94 -11.73 -9.03
N ARG A 160 -8.02 -11.20 -7.80
CA ARG A 160 -8.64 -9.91 -7.49
C ARG A 160 -7.55 -8.88 -7.22
N GLY A 161 -7.46 -7.86 -8.07
CA GLY A 161 -6.47 -6.81 -8.01
C GLY A 161 -6.95 -5.52 -7.35
N LYS A 162 -6.17 -4.44 -7.50
CA LYS A 162 -6.52 -3.12 -6.99
C LYS A 162 -7.85 -2.61 -7.57
N GLY A 163 -8.71 -2.09 -6.69
CA GLY A 163 -10.04 -1.56 -7.08
C GLY A 163 -11.04 -2.65 -7.42
N ASP A 164 -10.86 -3.82 -6.82
CA ASP A 164 -11.78 -4.94 -6.96
C ASP A 164 -11.90 -5.52 -8.38
N LYS A 165 -10.91 -5.25 -9.24
CA LYS A 165 -10.88 -5.74 -10.60
C LYS A 165 -10.36 -7.16 -10.64
N GLU A 166 -11.14 -8.05 -11.24
CA GLU A 166 -10.73 -9.43 -11.48
C GLU A 166 -9.98 -9.55 -12.80
N ARG A 167 -9.01 -10.45 -12.84
CA ARG A 167 -8.32 -10.88 -14.05
C ARG A 167 -7.95 -12.35 -13.97
N GLU A 168 -7.97 -13.01 -15.09
CA GLU A 168 -7.44 -14.37 -15.23
C GLU A 168 -5.93 -14.32 -15.44
N VAL A 169 -5.22 -15.22 -14.80
CA VAL A 169 -3.78 -15.41 -14.93
C VAL A 169 -3.48 -16.89 -15.20
N TYR A 170 -2.41 -17.15 -15.93
CA TYR A 170 -2.03 -18.49 -16.31
C TYR A 170 -0.72 -18.89 -15.67
N PHE A 171 -0.62 -20.13 -15.22
CA PHE A 171 0.58 -20.66 -14.60
C PHE A 171 1.11 -21.90 -15.35
N ASN A 172 2.42 -22.13 -15.22
CA ASN A 172 3.10 -23.22 -15.91
C ASN A 172 2.95 -24.57 -15.17
N ILE A 173 3.40 -25.66 -15.82
CA ILE A 173 3.31 -27.01 -15.27
C ILE A 173 4.10 -27.17 -13.95
N ARG A 174 5.24 -26.51 -13.79
CA ARG A 174 6.04 -26.55 -12.56
C ARG A 174 5.26 -25.97 -11.39
N CYS A 175 4.58 -24.85 -11.61
CA CYS A 175 3.70 -24.23 -10.62
C CYS A 175 2.54 -25.17 -10.24
N GLU A 176 1.89 -25.82 -11.21
CA GLU A 176 0.83 -26.79 -10.95
C GLU A 176 1.30 -27.92 -10.02
N ILE A 177 2.47 -28.50 -10.30
CA ILE A 177 3.05 -29.57 -9.49
C ILE A 177 3.22 -29.15 -8.02
N TRP A 178 3.80 -27.97 -7.80
CA TRP A 178 4.05 -27.50 -6.44
C TRP A 178 2.79 -27.03 -5.73
N LEU A 179 1.84 -26.42 -6.44
CA LEU A 179 0.53 -26.08 -5.89
C LEU A 179 -0.23 -27.33 -5.41
N LYS A 180 -0.29 -28.39 -6.21
CA LYS A 180 -0.91 -29.67 -5.81
C LYS A 180 -0.23 -30.24 -4.58
N ARG A 181 1.09 -30.33 -4.57
CA ARG A 181 1.87 -30.83 -3.41
C ARG A 181 1.65 -30.04 -2.13
N TYR A 182 1.50 -28.72 -2.24
CA TYR A 182 1.20 -27.85 -1.11
C TYR A 182 -0.23 -28.07 -0.60
N LEU A 183 -1.21 -28.08 -1.49
CA LEU A 183 -2.63 -28.21 -1.14
C LEU A 183 -2.96 -29.60 -0.59
N ASP A 184 -2.35 -30.67 -1.11
CA ASP A 184 -2.53 -32.04 -0.60
C ASP A 184 -1.98 -32.21 0.82
N LYS A 185 -0.90 -31.50 1.19
CA LYS A 185 -0.36 -31.50 2.56
C LYS A 185 -1.18 -30.65 3.52
N SER A 186 -1.88 -29.62 3.05
CA SER A 186 -2.69 -28.74 3.88
C SER A 186 -4.07 -29.32 4.23
N CYS A 187 -4.45 -30.46 3.63
CA CYS A 187 -5.69 -31.18 3.90
C CYS A 187 -5.52 -32.34 4.91
N ARG A 188 -4.36 -32.47 5.53
CA ARG A 188 -4.07 -33.36 6.67
C ARG A 188 -3.74 -32.54 7.91
#